data_c8ac4c54797d33e530888e7ac96a265a
#
_entry.id   c8ac4c54797d33e530888e7ac96a265a
#
_cell.length_a   1.000
_cell.length_b   1.000
_cell.length_c   1.000
_cell.angle_alpha   90.00
_cell.angle_beta   90.00
_cell.angle_gamma   90.00
#
_symmetry.space_group_name_H-M   'P 1'
#
loop_
_entity.id
_entity.type
_entity.pdbx_description
1 polymer ?
#
loop_
_entity_poly.entity_id
_entity_poly.type
_entity_poly.pdbx_seq_one_letter_code
_entity_poly.pdbx_strand_id
1 'polypeptide(L)' 'LPKTGTPYSSKDLEDSEGVKQRRYYDKNGNADMDIDYRHGGTGHTFPHRHDWNNGVRGPAY' A
#
# COMPACT_ATOMS: atom_id res chain seq x y z
N LEU A 1 7.07 4.46 -0.53
CA LEU A 1 6.67 4.23 -1.92
C LEU A 1 6.16 5.53 -2.54
N PRO A 2 6.44 5.77 -3.83
CA PRO A 2 5.95 6.98 -4.48
C PRO A 2 4.43 6.96 -4.63
N LYS A 3 3.82 8.15 -4.64
CA LYS A 3 2.37 8.29 -4.83
C LYS A 3 1.95 8.08 -6.28
N THR A 4 2.88 8.04 -7.20
CA THR A 4 2.62 7.80 -8.63
C THR A 4 3.57 6.74 -9.16
N GLY A 5 3.11 6.04 -10.18
CA GLY A 5 3.89 4.99 -10.81
C GLY A 5 3.32 4.63 -12.17
N THR A 6 3.71 3.46 -12.67
CA THR A 6 3.18 2.96 -13.95
C THR A 6 1.70 2.61 -13.79
N PRO A 7 0.83 3.07 -14.70
CA PRO A 7 -0.60 2.72 -14.64
C PRO A 7 -0.82 1.21 -14.56
N TYR A 8 -1.79 0.81 -13.75
CA TYR A 8 -2.18 -0.59 -13.51
C TYR A 8 -1.04 -1.49 -13.00
N SER A 9 -0.04 -0.90 -12.35
CA SER A 9 1.05 -1.66 -11.77
C SER A 9 0.96 -1.71 -10.25
N SER A 10 1.89 -2.42 -9.63
CA SER A 10 2.07 -2.40 -8.18
C SER A 10 3.55 -2.31 -7.85
N LYS A 11 3.85 -1.81 -6.65
CA LYS A 11 5.20 -1.79 -6.09
C LYS A 11 5.18 -2.30 -4.67
N ASP A 12 6.25 -2.98 -4.29
CA ASP A 12 6.43 -3.53 -2.96
C ASP A 12 7.47 -2.72 -2.21
N LEU A 13 7.18 -2.47 -0.93
CA LEU A 13 8.18 -2.03 0.04
C LEU A 13 8.64 -3.26 0.79
N GLU A 14 9.92 -3.60 0.66
CA GLU A 14 10.49 -4.80 1.25
C GLU A 14 11.56 -4.46 2.28
N ASP A 15 11.73 -5.35 3.26
CA ASP A 15 12.85 -5.32 4.19
C ASP A 15 13.49 -6.71 4.25
N SER A 16 14.38 -6.94 5.21
CA SER A 16 15.07 -8.23 5.35
C SER A 16 14.15 -9.41 5.64
N GLU A 17 12.91 -9.16 6.04
CA GLU A 17 11.93 -10.20 6.37
C GLU A 17 10.86 -10.40 5.29
N GLY A 18 10.97 -9.70 4.16
CA GLY A 18 10.05 -9.83 3.04
C GLY A 18 9.21 -8.58 2.77
N VAL A 19 8.09 -8.75 2.09
CA VAL A 19 7.21 -7.64 1.72
C VAL A 19 6.50 -7.09 2.95
N LYS A 20 6.64 -5.79 3.16
CA LYS A 20 6.05 -5.06 4.26
C LYS A 20 4.77 -4.34 3.83
N GLN A 21 4.76 -3.81 2.62
CA GLN A 21 3.65 -3.05 2.05
C GLN A 21 3.63 -3.23 0.54
N ARG A 22 2.44 -3.27 -0.04
CA ARG A 22 2.26 -3.27 -1.50
C ARG A 22 1.32 -2.14 -1.86
N ARG A 23 1.70 -1.33 -2.87
CA ARG A 23 0.89 -0.23 -3.38
C ARG A 23 0.48 -0.52 -4.81
N TYR A 24 -0.83 -0.39 -5.08
CA TYR A 24 -1.39 -0.54 -6.40
C TYR A 24 -1.67 0.84 -6.98
N TYR A 25 -1.42 0.98 -8.27
CA TYR A 25 -1.64 2.22 -9.01
C TYR A 25 -2.81 2.05 -9.97
N ASP A 26 -3.61 3.11 -10.12
CA ASP A 26 -4.79 3.11 -10.97
C ASP A 26 -4.45 3.33 -12.45
N LYS A 27 -5.48 3.53 -13.27
CA LYS A 27 -5.34 3.74 -14.71
C LYS A 27 -4.52 4.97 -15.08
N ASN A 28 -4.41 5.93 -14.17
CA ASN A 28 -3.64 7.16 -14.38
C ASN A 28 -2.25 7.10 -13.72
N GLY A 29 -1.91 5.99 -13.09
CA GLY A 29 -0.65 5.84 -12.39
C GLY A 29 -0.63 6.50 -11.02
N ASN A 30 -1.79 6.86 -10.46
CA ASN A 30 -1.90 7.40 -9.11
C ASN A 30 -2.10 6.26 -8.10
N ALA A 31 -1.62 6.45 -6.89
CA ALA A 31 -1.85 5.48 -5.83
C ALA A 31 -3.35 5.26 -5.63
N ASP A 32 -3.78 4.01 -5.60
CA ASP A 32 -5.18 3.60 -5.52
C ASP A 32 -5.47 2.82 -4.23
N MET A 33 -4.64 1.85 -3.90
CA MET A 33 -4.80 1.03 -2.72
C MET A 33 -3.45 0.56 -2.20
N ASP A 34 -3.33 0.51 -0.88
CA ASP A 34 -2.19 -0.10 -0.20
C ASP A 34 -2.64 -1.32 0.58
N ILE A 35 -1.81 -2.36 0.60
CA ILE A 35 -1.95 -3.47 1.52
C ILE A 35 -0.73 -3.46 2.43
N ASP A 36 -0.97 -3.34 3.74
CA ASP A 36 0.08 -3.43 4.74
C ASP A 36 0.11 -4.85 5.29
N TYR A 37 1.23 -5.53 5.10
CA TYR A 37 1.39 -6.91 5.54
C TYR A 37 1.92 -7.01 6.97
N ARG A 38 2.61 -5.95 7.45
CA ARG A 38 3.20 -5.94 8.78
C ARG A 38 3.26 -4.52 9.34
N HIS A 39 3.08 -4.42 10.67
CA HIS A 39 3.40 -3.23 11.45
C HIS A 39 4.41 -3.60 12.52
N GLY A 40 5.05 -2.63 13.12
CA GLY A 40 5.93 -2.86 14.25
C GLY A 40 5.21 -3.22 15.55
N GLY A 41 3.88 -3.16 15.59
CA GLY A 41 3.09 -3.49 16.76
C GLY A 41 2.61 -4.94 16.75
N THR A 42 2.06 -5.36 17.89
CA THR A 42 1.44 -6.68 18.05
C THR A 42 -0.07 -6.53 18.27
N GLY A 43 -0.80 -7.64 18.14
CA GLY A 43 -2.24 -7.64 18.37
C GLY A 43 -3.08 -7.12 17.21
N HIS A 44 -2.50 -6.89 16.06
CA HIS A 44 -3.20 -6.46 14.87
C HIS A 44 -3.50 -7.65 13.96
N THR A 45 -4.64 -7.57 13.28
CA THR A 45 -4.98 -8.51 12.22
C THR A 45 -4.37 -8.02 10.91
N PHE A 46 -3.67 -8.89 10.22
CA PHE A 46 -3.03 -8.57 8.94
C PHE A 46 -3.59 -9.46 7.82
N PRO A 47 -3.54 -8.96 6.58
CA PRO A 47 -3.09 -7.64 6.14
C PRO A 47 -4.14 -6.54 6.38
N HIS A 48 -3.68 -5.30 6.47
CA HIS A 48 -4.54 -4.11 6.51
C HIS A 48 -4.53 -3.45 5.14
N ARG A 49 -5.67 -2.87 4.76
CA ARG A 49 -5.83 -2.16 3.50
C ARG A 49 -6.09 -0.69 3.72
N HIS A 50 -5.60 0.13 2.81
CA HIS A 50 -5.85 1.56 2.77
C HIS A 50 -6.21 1.94 1.34
N ASP A 51 -7.35 2.60 1.16
CA ASP A 51 -7.69 3.16 -0.13
C ASP A 51 -7.14 4.57 -0.25
N TRP A 52 -6.77 4.96 -1.45
CA TRP A 52 -6.34 6.31 -1.76
C TRP A 52 -7.45 7.04 -2.49
N ASN A 53 -7.68 8.29 -2.11
CA ASN A 53 -8.71 9.13 -2.71
C ASN A 53 -8.14 10.53 -2.94
N ASN A 54 -8.03 10.95 -4.20
CA ASN A 54 -7.47 12.24 -4.59
C ASN A 54 -6.08 12.52 -3.98
N GLY A 55 -5.23 11.51 -3.96
CA GLY A 55 -3.88 11.62 -3.42
C GLY A 55 -3.78 11.56 -1.91
N VAL A 56 -4.87 11.25 -1.21
CA VAL A 56 -4.91 11.14 0.24
C VAL A 56 -5.14 9.68 0.65
N ARG A 57 -4.30 9.17 1.52
CA ARG A 57 -4.41 7.82 2.07
C ARG A 57 -5.52 7.77 3.10
N GLY A 58 -6.47 6.85 2.89
CA GLY A 58 -7.57 6.65 3.83
C GLY A 58 -7.19 5.80 5.04
N PRO A 59 -8.15 5.59 5.97
CA PRO A 59 -7.92 4.74 7.14
C PRO A 59 -7.80 3.28 6.76
N ALA A 60 -7.18 2.49 7.66
CA ALA A 60 -7.06 1.04 7.49
C ALA A 60 -8.42 0.35 7.64
N TYR A 61 -8.58 -0.75 6.91
CA TYR A 61 -9.78 -1.59 7.05
C TYR A 61 -9.49 -3.06 6.81
#